data_542fbd6ed80a37a00709767e0ba2786a
#
_entry.id   542fbd6ed80a37a00709767e0ba2786a
#
_cell.length_a   1.000
_cell.length_b   1.000
_cell.length_c   1.000
_cell.angle_alpha   90.00
_cell.angle_beta   90.00
_cell.angle_gamma   90.00
#
_symmetry.space_group_name_H-M   'P 1'
#
loop_
_entity.id
_entity.type
_entity.pdbx_description
1 polymer ?
#
loop_
_entity_poly.entity_id
_entity_poly.type
_entity_poly.pdbx_seq_one_letter_code
_entity_poly.pdbx_strand_id
1 'polypeptide(L)'
;MSVLRTLIIKELRQFRRNPFLPKLVVGFPLAIVLILPWIANMDVKGVSVGIVDADRSDVSRRITSHVEASEYLRLHDLYADYPSALADLEDGHIDAILEIPNGFGHSLHATPKRLSIWANGVNAMKGSLGSQYLMQTVMRALPTGNTPMQPSFESSEIVNSQLSIINSQFSIVNYYNPTMDYKHFMIPALMIMLMVIVGGFLPALNLVSEKELGTIEQINVTPVSRLVFTLSKLIPFWVICLLELALCMTLALLVYGLPVAGSVGAIFLAALLFIIIMSSIGVIIANLSDTMQQTMFLMLFIVLSFILLSGLMTPIESMPLWTQHFTRLLPPTYMVEIMRAVYLRGTTVAELSDSYLALTAFALTFATLASFTYRKRG
;
A
#
# COMPACT_ATOMS: atom_id res chain seq x y z
N MET A 1 -43.43 -10.98 -4.58
CA MET A 1 -42.05 -10.43 -4.41
C MET A 1 -41.17 -11.54 -3.87
N SER A 2 -39.92 -11.68 -4.35
CA SER A 2 -39.03 -12.70 -3.78
C SER A 2 -38.68 -12.34 -2.31
N VAL A 3 -38.71 -13.31 -1.40
CA VAL A 3 -38.34 -13.13 0.02
C VAL A 3 -37.02 -12.39 0.17
N LEU A 4 -36.04 -12.69 -0.67
CA LEU A 4 -34.75 -12.03 -0.71
C LEU A 4 -34.87 -10.50 -0.90
N ARG A 5 -35.70 -10.04 -1.87
CA ARG A 5 -35.91 -8.61 -2.13
C ARG A 5 -36.49 -7.87 -0.91
N THR A 6 -37.45 -8.51 -0.24
CA THR A 6 -38.09 -7.92 0.95
C THR A 6 -37.09 -7.75 2.09
N LEU A 7 -36.23 -8.76 2.31
CA LEU A 7 -35.17 -8.72 3.31
C LEU A 7 -34.10 -7.66 2.99
N ILE A 8 -33.64 -7.58 1.73
CA ILE A 8 -32.71 -6.53 1.30
C ILE A 8 -33.28 -5.13 1.53
N ILE A 9 -34.56 -4.91 1.18
CA ILE A 9 -35.21 -3.60 1.42
C ILE A 9 -35.30 -3.30 2.92
N LYS A 10 -35.57 -4.30 3.77
CA LYS A 10 -35.55 -4.15 5.22
C LYS A 10 -34.16 -3.67 5.70
N GLU A 11 -33.09 -4.33 5.27
CA GLU A 11 -31.71 -3.99 5.66
C GLU A 11 -31.33 -2.57 5.22
N LEU A 12 -31.63 -2.19 3.97
CA LEU A 12 -31.37 -0.84 3.46
C LEU A 12 -32.14 0.23 4.24
N ARG A 13 -33.39 -0.05 4.64
CA ARG A 13 -34.18 0.86 5.47
C ARG A 13 -33.58 0.97 6.89
N GLN A 14 -33.14 -0.15 7.47
CA GLN A 14 -32.50 -0.19 8.78
C GLN A 14 -31.19 0.59 8.75
N PHE A 15 -30.35 0.37 7.72
CA PHE A 15 -29.12 1.14 7.51
C PHE A 15 -29.41 2.65 7.40
N ARG A 16 -30.35 3.06 6.55
CA ARG A 16 -30.71 4.48 6.36
C ARG A 16 -31.28 5.14 7.61
N ARG A 17 -32.03 4.39 8.44
CA ARG A 17 -32.64 4.89 9.68
C ARG A 17 -31.67 4.95 10.85
N ASN A 18 -30.53 4.29 10.76
CA ASN A 18 -29.48 4.39 11.76
C ASN A 18 -28.81 5.78 11.65
N PRO A 19 -28.76 6.57 12.74
CA PRO A 19 -28.22 7.93 12.68
C PRO A 19 -26.71 7.97 12.51
N PHE A 20 -26.00 6.88 12.80
CA PHE A 20 -24.55 6.79 12.83
C PHE A 20 -23.95 6.10 11.59
N LEU A 21 -24.51 4.95 11.16
CA LEU A 21 -23.93 4.12 10.09
C LEU A 21 -23.77 4.84 8.74
N PRO A 22 -24.77 5.58 8.19
CA PRO A 22 -24.59 6.30 6.94
C PRO A 22 -23.53 7.40 7.03
N LYS A 23 -23.47 8.10 8.17
CA LYS A 23 -22.46 9.15 8.40
C LYS A 23 -21.06 8.56 8.49
N LEU A 24 -20.92 7.41 9.13
CA LEU A 24 -19.64 6.70 9.23
C LEU A 24 -19.20 6.20 7.86
N VAL A 25 -20.08 5.57 7.09
CA VAL A 25 -19.74 5.00 5.76
C VAL A 25 -19.37 6.08 4.74
N VAL A 26 -19.91 7.28 4.84
CA VAL A 26 -19.55 8.39 3.93
C VAL A 26 -18.46 9.28 4.54
N GLY A 27 -18.60 9.65 5.81
CA GLY A 27 -17.69 10.60 6.47
C GLY A 27 -16.31 10.04 6.76
N PHE A 28 -16.23 8.77 7.14
CA PHE A 28 -14.95 8.13 7.46
C PHE A 28 -14.04 7.95 6.23
N PRO A 29 -14.52 7.45 5.07
CA PRO A 29 -13.73 7.43 3.85
C PRO A 29 -13.30 8.82 3.37
N LEU A 30 -14.23 9.78 3.41
CA LEU A 30 -13.90 11.17 3.09
C LEU A 30 -12.77 11.69 3.98
N ALA A 31 -12.86 11.49 5.29
CA ALA A 31 -11.84 11.95 6.22
C ALA A 31 -10.49 11.22 5.96
N ILE A 32 -10.52 9.90 5.78
CA ILE A 32 -9.30 9.13 5.54
C ILE A 32 -8.65 9.55 4.20
N VAL A 33 -9.38 9.56 3.10
CA VAL A 33 -8.80 9.87 1.79
C VAL A 33 -8.37 11.33 1.68
N LEU A 34 -9.08 12.27 2.33
CA LEU A 34 -8.72 13.69 2.28
C LEU A 34 -7.60 14.07 3.26
N ILE A 35 -7.61 13.50 4.46
CA ILE A 35 -6.73 13.96 5.55
C ILE A 35 -5.46 13.12 5.63
N LEU A 36 -5.57 11.79 5.55
CA LEU A 36 -4.45 10.90 5.83
C LEU A 36 -3.27 11.05 4.86
N PRO A 37 -3.46 11.26 3.53
CA PRO A 37 -2.35 11.50 2.61
C PRO A 37 -1.57 12.79 2.89
N TRP A 38 -2.18 13.76 3.59
CA TRP A 38 -1.50 14.98 4.01
C TRP A 38 -0.73 14.81 5.33
N ILE A 39 -1.31 14.05 6.28
CA ILE A 39 -0.68 13.79 7.58
C ILE A 39 0.44 12.76 7.44
N ALA A 40 0.18 11.68 6.70
CA ALA A 40 1.13 10.60 6.47
C ALA A 40 2.01 10.87 5.24
N ASN A 41 2.30 12.14 4.95
CA ASN A 41 3.27 12.50 3.93
C ASN A 41 4.64 11.95 4.35
N MET A 42 4.98 10.76 3.86
CA MET A 42 6.27 10.11 4.05
C MET A 42 7.29 10.62 3.01
N ASP A 43 7.03 11.73 2.33
CA ASP A 43 8.05 12.44 1.58
C ASP A 43 9.10 12.92 2.58
N VAL A 44 10.17 12.20 2.66
CA VAL A 44 11.33 12.58 3.44
C VAL A 44 11.97 13.75 2.72
N LYS A 45 11.54 14.98 3.05
CA LYS A 45 12.14 16.21 2.57
C LYS A 45 13.23 16.67 3.54
N GLY A 46 14.29 17.26 2.99
CA GLY A 46 15.35 17.83 3.79
C GLY A 46 16.20 16.79 4.52
N VAL A 47 16.53 15.68 3.83
CA VAL A 47 17.57 14.74 4.31
C VAL A 47 18.86 15.51 4.42
N SER A 48 19.37 15.65 5.65
CA SER A 48 20.63 16.33 5.90
C SER A 48 21.80 15.47 5.43
N VAL A 49 22.59 15.98 4.48
CA VAL A 49 23.70 15.25 3.87
C VAL A 49 25.01 15.93 4.19
N GLY A 50 25.98 15.17 4.72
CA GLY A 50 27.36 15.55 4.79
C GLY A 50 28.13 15.04 3.57
N ILE A 51 28.97 15.85 2.96
CA ILE A 51 29.81 15.42 1.83
C ILE A 51 31.27 15.46 2.26
N VAL A 52 31.96 14.32 2.07
CA VAL A 52 33.41 14.20 2.22
C VAL A 52 34.01 14.17 0.82
N ASP A 53 34.51 15.32 0.32
CA ASP A 53 35.07 15.46 -1.02
C ASP A 53 36.60 15.43 -0.97
N ALA A 54 37.21 14.26 -1.20
CA ALA A 54 38.63 14.08 -1.36
C ALA A 54 39.11 14.28 -2.82
N ASP A 55 38.20 14.36 -3.79
CA ASP A 55 38.53 14.47 -5.22
C ASP A 55 38.76 15.91 -5.66
N ARG A 56 37.94 16.83 -5.18
CA ARG A 56 37.98 18.28 -5.51
C ARG A 56 38.00 18.60 -7.00
N SER A 57 37.47 17.69 -7.83
CA SER A 57 37.38 17.82 -9.27
C SER A 57 36.15 18.63 -9.71
N ASP A 58 36.05 18.92 -11.02
CA ASP A 58 34.85 19.51 -11.60
C ASP A 58 33.62 18.59 -11.48
N VAL A 59 33.86 17.28 -11.46
CA VAL A 59 32.80 16.27 -11.28
C VAL A 59 32.29 16.30 -9.85
N SER A 60 33.16 16.34 -8.84
CA SER A 60 32.76 16.40 -7.45
C SER A 60 32.00 17.69 -7.14
N ARG A 61 32.46 18.83 -7.67
CA ARG A 61 31.76 20.12 -7.56
C ARG A 61 30.35 20.08 -8.19
N ARG A 62 30.20 19.41 -9.34
CA ARG A 62 28.91 19.22 -9.99
C ARG A 62 27.99 18.35 -9.14
N ILE A 63 28.48 17.28 -8.54
CA ILE A 63 27.70 16.43 -7.61
C ILE A 63 27.21 17.28 -6.43
N THR A 64 28.10 18.03 -5.79
CA THR A 64 27.75 18.90 -4.66
C THR A 64 26.66 19.92 -5.04
N SER A 65 26.80 20.61 -6.18
CA SER A 65 25.79 21.59 -6.62
C SER A 65 24.43 20.94 -6.94
N HIS A 66 24.41 19.71 -7.43
CA HIS A 66 23.15 18.96 -7.61
C HIS A 66 22.51 18.54 -6.30
N VAL A 67 23.31 18.22 -5.27
CA VAL A 67 22.81 17.93 -3.93
C VAL A 67 22.20 19.19 -3.31
N GLU A 68 22.86 20.36 -3.44
CA GLU A 68 22.36 21.65 -2.96
C GLU A 68 21.05 22.09 -3.66
N ALA A 69 20.93 21.80 -4.97
CA ALA A 69 19.76 22.16 -5.78
C ALA A 69 18.58 21.18 -5.58
N SER A 70 18.73 20.11 -4.82
CA SER A 70 17.70 19.09 -4.62
C SER A 70 16.64 19.57 -3.63
N GLU A 71 15.35 19.34 -3.94
CA GLU A 71 14.25 19.60 -3.00
C GLU A 71 14.18 18.60 -1.84
N TYR A 72 14.78 17.43 -2.00
CA TYR A 72 14.73 16.30 -1.04
C TYR A 72 15.95 16.25 -0.12
N LEU A 73 17.07 16.82 -0.57
CA LEU A 73 18.34 16.81 0.15
C LEU A 73 18.66 18.21 0.64
N ARG A 74 19.31 18.27 1.78
CA ARG A 74 19.87 19.52 2.35
C ARG A 74 21.34 19.29 2.65
N LEU A 75 22.22 19.96 1.92
CA LEU A 75 23.64 19.95 2.26
C LEU A 75 23.81 20.57 3.65
N HIS A 76 24.38 19.79 4.58
CA HIS A 76 24.67 20.26 5.94
C HIS A 76 26.03 20.94 5.95
N ASP A 77 27.08 20.19 5.57
CA ASP A 77 28.44 20.70 5.50
C ASP A 77 29.32 19.86 4.54
N LEU A 78 30.46 20.45 4.17
CA LEU A 78 31.55 19.79 3.46
C LEU A 78 32.64 19.43 4.44
N TYR A 79 32.83 18.13 4.69
CA TYR A 79 33.77 17.62 5.67
C TYR A 79 35.14 17.38 5.04
N ALA A 80 36.17 17.68 5.79
CA ALA A 80 37.56 17.44 5.36
C ALA A 80 37.92 15.95 5.37
N ASP A 81 37.31 15.18 6.29
CA ASP A 81 37.56 13.76 6.50
C ASP A 81 36.30 13.00 6.92
N TYR A 82 36.34 11.68 6.76
CA TYR A 82 35.25 10.79 7.13
C TYR A 82 34.94 10.76 8.65
N PRO A 83 35.95 10.72 9.56
CA PRO A 83 35.67 10.70 10.99
C PRO A 83 34.84 11.88 11.49
N SER A 84 35.06 13.07 10.95
CA SER A 84 34.29 14.26 11.34
C SER A 84 32.83 14.15 10.87
N ALA A 85 32.61 13.69 9.66
CA ALA A 85 31.28 13.43 9.14
C ALA A 85 30.55 12.31 9.90
N LEU A 86 31.29 11.25 10.32
CA LEU A 86 30.74 10.15 11.09
C LEU A 86 30.26 10.60 12.47
N ALA A 87 31.00 11.47 13.14
CA ALA A 87 30.59 12.04 14.44
C ALA A 87 29.25 12.75 14.33
N ASP A 88 29.05 13.59 13.32
CA ASP A 88 27.79 14.29 13.08
C ASP A 88 26.64 13.34 12.66
N LEU A 89 26.96 12.22 12.00
CA LEU A 89 25.98 11.18 11.70
C LEU A 89 25.53 10.44 12.98
N GLU A 90 26.46 10.12 13.88
CA GLU A 90 26.19 9.47 15.16
C GLU A 90 25.42 10.39 16.11
N ASP A 91 25.73 11.67 16.13
CA ASP A 91 25.02 12.70 16.90
C ASP A 91 23.65 13.06 16.30
N GLY A 92 23.35 12.58 15.08
CA GLY A 92 22.06 12.78 14.40
C GLY A 92 21.91 14.18 13.76
N HIS A 93 22.99 14.93 13.59
CA HIS A 93 22.98 16.21 12.89
C HIS A 93 22.83 16.04 11.38
N ILE A 94 23.33 14.93 10.84
CA ILE A 94 23.16 14.52 9.44
C ILE A 94 22.51 13.15 9.33
N ASP A 95 21.77 12.94 8.26
CA ASP A 95 21.05 11.70 7.97
C ASP A 95 21.85 10.77 7.04
N ALA A 96 22.76 11.31 6.22
CA ALA A 96 23.60 10.55 5.31
C ALA A 96 24.94 11.23 5.03
N ILE A 97 25.96 10.42 4.69
CA ILE A 97 27.28 10.88 4.26
C ILE A 97 27.49 10.40 2.81
N LEU A 98 27.93 11.29 1.95
CA LEU A 98 28.46 10.97 0.62
C LEU A 98 29.98 11.13 0.63
N GLU A 99 30.70 10.06 0.41
CA GLU A 99 32.16 10.06 0.30
C GLU A 99 32.60 9.98 -1.15
N ILE A 100 33.33 10.98 -1.62
CA ILE A 100 33.91 11.06 -2.97
C ILE A 100 35.41 10.85 -2.87
N PRO A 101 35.93 9.70 -3.29
CA PRO A 101 37.35 9.39 -3.13
C PRO A 101 38.23 10.18 -4.11
N ASN A 102 39.45 10.46 -3.69
CA ASN A 102 40.45 11.18 -4.51
C ASN A 102 40.65 10.50 -5.88
N GLY A 103 40.68 11.28 -6.97
CA GLY A 103 40.84 10.83 -8.34
C GLY A 103 39.59 10.21 -8.95
N PHE A 104 38.37 10.42 -8.33
CA PHE A 104 37.11 9.91 -8.86
C PHE A 104 36.81 10.48 -10.27
N GLY A 105 36.94 11.80 -10.46
CA GLY A 105 36.66 12.45 -11.73
C GLY A 105 37.54 11.95 -12.89
N HIS A 106 38.81 11.66 -12.59
CA HIS A 106 39.74 11.09 -13.58
C HIS A 106 39.52 9.60 -13.86
N SER A 107 38.99 8.87 -12.88
CA SER A 107 38.78 7.41 -12.98
C SER A 107 37.52 7.02 -13.77
N LEU A 108 36.63 7.95 -14.11
CA LEU A 108 35.39 7.68 -14.85
C LEU A 108 35.59 7.01 -16.21
N HIS A 109 36.77 7.22 -16.83
CA HIS A 109 37.11 6.67 -18.15
C HIS A 109 38.06 5.48 -18.10
N ALA A 110 38.57 5.09 -16.92
CA ALA A 110 39.55 3.99 -16.77
C ALA A 110 39.01 2.93 -15.80
N THR A 111 39.52 2.92 -14.58
CA THR A 111 39.04 2.02 -13.50
C THR A 111 38.21 2.82 -12.54
N PRO A 112 36.87 2.74 -12.61
CA PRO A 112 35.99 3.61 -11.80
C PRO A 112 36.19 3.38 -10.31
N LYS A 113 36.51 4.44 -9.57
CA LYS A 113 36.51 4.45 -8.12
C LYS A 113 35.08 4.48 -7.60
N ARG A 114 34.84 3.84 -6.47
CA ARG A 114 33.50 3.72 -5.88
C ARG A 114 33.15 4.97 -5.06
N LEU A 115 31.96 5.51 -5.26
CA LEU A 115 31.33 6.43 -4.32
C LEU A 115 30.71 5.61 -3.18
N SER A 116 30.85 6.08 -1.97
CA SER A 116 30.26 5.45 -0.80
C SER A 116 29.16 6.35 -0.24
N ILE A 117 28.00 5.75 0.06
CA ILE A 117 26.87 6.42 0.72
C ILE A 117 26.66 5.71 2.05
N TRP A 118 26.76 6.45 3.14
CA TRP A 118 26.49 5.99 4.49
C TRP A 118 25.24 6.66 5.01
N ALA A 119 24.28 5.88 5.52
CA ALA A 119 23.01 6.42 5.99
C ALA A 119 22.78 6.06 7.45
N ASN A 120 22.14 6.97 8.19
CA ASN A 120 21.76 6.75 9.57
C ASN A 120 20.62 5.72 9.66
N GLY A 121 20.90 4.56 10.25
CA GLY A 121 19.94 3.45 10.40
C GLY A 121 18.94 3.63 11.53
N VAL A 122 19.10 4.64 12.41
CA VAL A 122 18.17 4.89 13.53
C VAL A 122 16.79 5.25 13.01
N ASN A 123 16.71 6.06 11.95
CA ASN A 123 15.48 6.28 11.21
C ASN A 123 15.54 5.53 9.88
N ALA A 124 15.09 4.27 9.89
CA ALA A 124 15.16 3.38 8.72
C ALA A 124 14.52 3.98 7.47
N MET A 125 13.48 4.79 7.60
CA MET A 125 12.80 5.43 6.48
C MET A 125 13.61 6.60 5.90
N LYS A 126 14.12 7.50 6.76
CA LYS A 126 15.01 8.57 6.33
C LYS A 126 16.31 8.02 5.72
N GLY A 127 16.89 7.00 6.35
CA GLY A 127 18.12 6.38 5.87
C GLY A 127 17.93 5.72 4.50
N SER A 128 16.89 4.92 4.30
CA SER A 128 16.66 4.22 3.03
C SER A 128 16.24 5.14 1.89
N LEU A 129 15.26 6.02 2.12
CA LEU A 129 14.81 6.98 1.10
C LEU A 129 15.86 8.06 0.85
N GLY A 130 16.53 8.54 1.90
CA GLY A 130 17.61 9.52 1.78
C GLY A 130 18.77 9.02 0.96
N SER A 131 19.22 7.78 1.18
CA SER A 131 20.27 7.18 0.36
C SER A 131 19.84 6.98 -1.11
N GLN A 132 18.58 6.63 -1.37
CA GLN A 132 18.05 6.54 -2.73
C GLN A 132 18.00 7.89 -3.43
N TYR A 133 17.52 8.95 -2.76
CA TYR A 133 17.51 10.31 -3.31
C TYR A 133 18.91 10.82 -3.59
N LEU A 134 19.83 10.59 -2.65
CA LEU A 134 21.23 10.96 -2.80
C LEU A 134 21.86 10.25 -3.99
N MET A 135 21.65 8.95 -4.11
CA MET A 135 22.14 8.18 -5.25
C MET A 135 21.58 8.67 -6.58
N GLN A 136 20.27 8.94 -6.68
CA GLN A 136 19.68 9.48 -7.90
C GLN A 136 20.23 10.86 -8.26
N THR A 137 20.43 11.71 -7.27
CA THR A 137 21.00 13.05 -7.46
C THR A 137 22.43 12.95 -7.96
N VAL A 138 23.24 12.08 -7.39
CA VAL A 138 24.61 11.79 -7.84
C VAL A 138 24.62 11.26 -9.29
N MET A 139 23.75 10.30 -9.62
CA MET A 139 23.64 9.77 -10.98
C MET A 139 23.27 10.83 -12.01
N ARG A 140 22.39 11.76 -11.69
CA ARG A 140 22.03 12.88 -12.57
C ARG A 140 23.18 13.88 -12.76
N ALA A 141 24.05 14.02 -11.77
CA ALA A 141 25.19 14.91 -11.82
C ALA A 141 26.34 14.39 -12.67
N LEU A 142 26.42 13.05 -12.87
CA LEU A 142 27.49 12.44 -13.66
C LEU A 142 27.31 12.74 -15.16
N PRO A 143 28.40 12.95 -15.93
CA PRO A 143 28.32 13.22 -17.35
C PRO A 143 27.78 11.99 -18.10
N THR A 144 26.64 12.11 -18.74
CA THR A 144 26.06 11.10 -19.63
C THR A 144 26.82 11.05 -20.94
N GLY A 145 27.52 9.94 -21.21
CA GLY A 145 28.04 9.67 -22.53
C GLY A 145 26.90 9.48 -23.55
N ASN A 146 27.05 10.05 -24.76
CA ASN A 146 26.07 10.06 -25.85
C ASN A 146 25.79 8.66 -26.43
N THR A 147 25.03 7.82 -25.74
CA THR A 147 24.42 6.63 -26.36
C THR A 147 23.03 6.38 -25.75
N PRO A 148 21.96 6.37 -26.58
CA PRO A 148 20.62 5.99 -26.09
C PRO A 148 20.58 4.46 -25.91
N MET A 149 20.55 4.01 -24.67
CA MET A 149 20.35 2.61 -24.35
C MET A 149 18.88 2.35 -24.01
N GLN A 150 18.29 1.40 -24.73
CA GLN A 150 16.97 0.85 -24.38
C GLN A 150 17.09 0.01 -23.11
N PRO A 151 16.15 0.12 -22.17
CA PRO A 151 16.16 -0.71 -20.96
C PRO A 151 15.66 -2.12 -21.26
N SER A 152 16.53 -3.09 -21.21
CA SER A 152 16.13 -4.50 -21.07
C SER A 152 15.95 -4.80 -19.58
N PHE A 153 14.73 -5.15 -19.20
CA PHE A 153 14.41 -5.62 -17.86
C PHE A 153 14.77 -7.09 -17.71
N GLU A 154 15.79 -7.38 -16.92
CA GLU A 154 15.87 -8.66 -16.22
C GLU A 154 15.84 -8.39 -14.72
N SER A 155 14.83 -9.02 -14.09
CA SER A 155 14.63 -9.06 -12.66
C SER A 155 15.79 -9.75 -11.98
N SER A 156 16.52 -9.07 -11.11
CA SER A 156 17.39 -9.81 -10.20
C SER A 156 17.81 -9.00 -8.99
N GLU A 157 17.58 -9.61 -7.86
CA GLU A 157 18.38 -9.61 -6.64
C GLU A 157 18.98 -8.27 -6.20
N ILE A 158 18.22 -7.60 -5.33
CA ILE A 158 18.79 -6.62 -4.43
C ILE A 158 19.65 -7.39 -3.42
N VAL A 159 20.90 -7.56 -3.75
CA VAL A 159 21.89 -8.03 -2.80
C VAL A 159 22.83 -6.89 -2.46
N ASN A 160 22.79 -6.53 -1.18
CA ASN A 160 23.87 -5.96 -0.38
C ASN A 160 24.88 -5.00 -1.05
N SER A 161 24.72 -3.69 -0.74
CA SER A 161 25.78 -2.74 -0.38
C SER A 161 27.12 -2.82 -1.10
N GLN A 162 27.18 -3.02 -2.39
CA GLN A 162 28.36 -2.69 -3.19
C GLN A 162 27.93 -2.18 -4.55
N LEU A 163 27.39 -0.95 -4.57
CA LEU A 163 27.18 -0.26 -5.83
C LEU A 163 28.52 0.17 -6.42
N SER A 164 29.11 -0.73 -7.21
CA SER A 164 30.13 -0.32 -8.15
C SER A 164 29.42 0.49 -9.24
N ILE A 165 29.70 1.78 -9.34
CA ILE A 165 29.35 2.58 -10.51
C ILE A 165 30.23 2.08 -11.66
N ILE A 166 29.87 0.91 -12.18
CA ILE A 166 30.43 0.37 -13.42
C ILE A 166 29.45 0.78 -14.50
N ASN A 167 29.79 1.78 -15.26
CA ASN A 167 29.06 2.42 -16.35
C ASN A 167 28.11 3.54 -15.92
N SER A 168 28.51 4.76 -16.24
CA SER A 168 27.80 6.02 -16.18
C SER A 168 26.58 6.10 -17.14
N GLN A 169 25.86 5.01 -17.41
CA GLN A 169 24.81 4.93 -18.43
C GLN A 169 23.44 4.55 -17.90
N PHE A 170 23.23 4.50 -16.58
CA PHE A 170 21.90 4.22 -16.04
C PHE A 170 21.13 5.52 -15.83
N SER A 171 20.19 5.80 -16.73
CA SER A 171 19.13 6.76 -16.46
C SER A 171 18.04 6.04 -15.66
N ILE A 172 17.89 6.32 -14.36
CA ILE A 172 16.77 5.84 -13.57
C ILE A 172 15.56 6.68 -13.95
N VAL A 173 14.69 6.12 -14.79
CA VAL A 173 13.41 6.72 -15.14
C VAL A 173 12.34 6.08 -14.26
N ASN A 174 11.75 6.84 -13.36
CA ASN A 174 10.58 6.39 -12.59
C ASN A 174 9.34 6.49 -13.48
N TYR A 175 8.97 5.40 -14.16
CA TYR A 175 7.90 5.38 -15.17
C TYR A 175 6.51 5.69 -14.62
N TYR A 176 6.18 5.30 -13.39
CA TYR A 176 4.81 5.35 -12.88
C TYR A 176 4.59 6.36 -11.74
N ASN A 177 5.66 6.91 -11.21
CA ASN A 177 5.64 7.98 -10.22
C ASN A 177 6.91 8.85 -10.39
N PRO A 178 6.95 9.73 -11.42
CA PRO A 178 8.14 10.52 -11.73
C PRO A 178 8.56 11.47 -10.61
N THR A 179 7.58 11.90 -9.80
CA THR A 179 7.78 12.80 -8.66
C THR A 179 8.08 12.06 -7.36
N MET A 180 8.02 10.72 -7.36
CA MET A 180 8.11 9.88 -6.15
C MET A 180 7.13 10.31 -5.04
N ASP A 181 6.00 10.91 -5.39
CA ASP A 181 4.98 11.34 -4.45
C ASP A 181 4.36 10.10 -3.77
N TYR A 182 4.52 10.03 -2.46
CA TYR A 182 4.02 8.93 -1.64
C TYR A 182 2.49 8.78 -1.71
N LYS A 183 1.77 9.85 -2.05
CA LYS A 183 0.30 9.83 -2.22
C LYS A 183 -0.15 8.84 -3.30
N HIS A 184 0.61 8.71 -4.40
CA HIS A 184 0.31 7.74 -5.46
C HIS A 184 0.34 6.30 -4.95
N PHE A 185 1.24 5.98 -4.03
CA PHE A 185 1.34 4.67 -3.41
C PHE A 185 0.26 4.44 -2.35
N MET A 186 -0.05 5.48 -1.56
CA MET A 186 -0.89 5.39 -0.38
C MET A 186 -2.39 5.38 -0.72
N ILE A 187 -2.85 6.17 -1.70
CA ILE A 187 -4.28 6.32 -2.01
C ILE A 187 -4.92 4.97 -2.39
N PRO A 188 -4.36 4.16 -3.31
CA PRO A 188 -4.90 2.83 -3.58
C PRO A 188 -4.92 1.90 -2.36
N ALA A 189 -3.91 2.01 -1.48
CA ALA A 189 -3.88 1.23 -0.25
C ALA A 189 -5.00 1.63 0.73
N LEU A 190 -5.29 2.92 0.86
CA LEU A 190 -6.40 3.41 1.68
C LEU A 190 -7.75 2.93 1.15
N MET A 191 -7.96 2.89 -0.16
CA MET A 191 -9.18 2.35 -0.76
C MET A 191 -9.39 0.88 -0.37
N ILE A 192 -8.33 0.07 -0.39
CA ILE A 192 -8.40 -1.35 0.03
C ILE A 192 -8.69 -1.46 1.53
N MET A 193 -8.02 -0.65 2.36
CA MET A 193 -8.27 -0.63 3.80
C MET A 193 -9.74 -0.32 4.12
N LEU A 194 -10.33 0.65 3.43
CA LEU A 194 -11.74 1.00 3.58
C LEU A 194 -12.66 -0.15 3.16
N MET A 195 -12.33 -0.84 2.06
CA MET A 195 -13.08 -2.04 1.63
C MET A 195 -13.02 -3.17 2.66
N VAL A 196 -11.90 -3.35 3.37
CA VAL A 196 -11.80 -4.33 4.47
C VAL A 196 -12.76 -3.96 5.61
N ILE A 197 -12.84 -2.67 5.95
CA ILE A 197 -13.71 -2.18 7.04
C ILE A 197 -15.18 -2.27 6.63
N VAL A 198 -15.56 -1.71 5.50
CA VAL A 198 -16.96 -1.67 5.08
C VAL A 198 -17.45 -3.02 4.57
N GLY A 199 -16.62 -3.75 3.83
CA GLY A 199 -16.97 -5.05 3.28
C GLY A 199 -16.92 -6.22 4.26
N GLY A 200 -16.10 -6.12 5.33
CA GLY A 200 -15.89 -7.20 6.30
C GLY A 200 -16.35 -6.88 7.71
N PHE A 201 -15.84 -5.78 8.28
CA PHE A 201 -16.08 -5.44 9.69
C PHE A 201 -17.55 -5.05 9.96
N LEU A 202 -18.15 -4.21 9.10
CA LEU A 202 -19.55 -3.78 9.31
C LEU A 202 -20.56 -4.92 9.15
N PRO A 203 -20.48 -5.82 8.14
CA PRO A 203 -21.35 -6.99 8.07
C PRO A 203 -21.20 -7.91 9.28
N ALA A 204 -19.98 -8.11 9.81
CA ALA A 204 -19.75 -8.91 11.00
C ALA A 204 -20.48 -8.33 12.22
N LEU A 205 -20.33 -7.03 12.46
CA LEU A 205 -21.02 -6.35 13.57
C LEU A 205 -22.54 -6.38 13.41
N ASN A 206 -23.05 -6.17 12.19
CA ASN A 206 -24.49 -6.23 11.93
C ASN A 206 -25.07 -7.59 12.26
N LEU A 207 -24.38 -8.68 11.88
CA LEU A 207 -24.83 -10.04 12.12
C LEU A 207 -24.82 -10.39 13.62
N VAL A 208 -23.74 -10.03 14.34
CA VAL A 208 -23.63 -10.29 15.78
C VAL A 208 -24.61 -9.45 16.59
N SER A 209 -24.85 -8.21 16.21
CA SER A 209 -25.85 -7.36 16.85
C SER A 209 -27.26 -8.00 16.84
N GLU A 210 -27.64 -8.63 15.73
CA GLU A 210 -28.91 -9.38 15.68
C GLU A 210 -28.88 -10.66 16.54
N LYS A 211 -27.71 -11.27 16.68
CA LYS A 211 -27.54 -12.43 17.57
C LYS A 211 -27.71 -12.04 19.05
N GLU A 212 -27.06 -10.94 19.48
CA GLU A 212 -27.21 -10.41 20.85
C GLU A 212 -28.65 -9.98 21.17
N LEU A 213 -29.35 -9.38 20.20
CA LEU A 213 -30.73 -8.95 20.36
C LEU A 213 -31.75 -10.10 20.28
N GLY A 214 -31.30 -11.34 20.01
CA GLY A 214 -32.18 -12.51 19.88
C GLY A 214 -33.06 -12.51 18.61
N THR A 215 -32.90 -11.54 17.72
CA THR A 215 -33.72 -11.45 16.49
C THR A 215 -33.40 -12.58 15.49
N ILE A 216 -32.22 -13.17 15.56
CA ILE A 216 -31.86 -14.34 14.75
C ILE A 216 -32.77 -15.55 15.09
N GLU A 217 -33.17 -15.74 16.34
CA GLU A 217 -34.04 -16.86 16.74
C GLU A 217 -35.43 -16.74 16.09
N GLN A 218 -35.99 -15.53 16.01
CA GLN A 218 -37.25 -15.27 15.34
C GLN A 218 -37.19 -15.60 13.85
N ILE A 219 -36.03 -15.38 13.22
CA ILE A 219 -35.84 -15.70 11.79
C ILE A 219 -35.63 -17.20 11.59
N ASN A 220 -35.01 -17.90 12.53
CA ASN A 220 -34.77 -19.33 12.45
C ASN A 220 -36.06 -20.16 12.44
N VAL A 221 -37.16 -19.67 13.00
CA VAL A 221 -38.49 -20.32 12.95
C VAL A 221 -39.23 -20.04 11.62
N THR A 222 -38.73 -19.15 10.78
CA THR A 222 -39.31 -18.87 9.46
C THR A 222 -38.80 -19.85 8.41
N PRO A 223 -39.56 -20.12 7.32
CA PRO A 223 -39.14 -21.02 6.23
C PRO A 223 -38.10 -20.44 5.31
N VAL A 224 -37.33 -19.41 5.74
CA VAL A 224 -36.27 -18.77 4.94
C VAL A 224 -35.01 -19.63 4.95
N SER A 225 -34.46 -19.90 3.77
CA SER A 225 -33.19 -20.62 3.66
C SER A 225 -32.02 -19.80 4.23
N ARG A 226 -31.02 -20.48 4.80
CA ARG A 226 -29.82 -19.87 5.41
C ARG A 226 -29.08 -18.96 4.41
N LEU A 227 -28.92 -19.42 3.18
CA LEU A 227 -28.24 -18.67 2.12
C LEU A 227 -29.00 -17.38 1.77
N VAL A 228 -30.34 -17.44 1.64
CA VAL A 228 -31.16 -16.25 1.37
C VAL A 228 -31.02 -15.23 2.50
N PHE A 229 -31.02 -15.68 3.76
CA PHE A 229 -30.84 -14.80 4.90
C PHE A 229 -29.44 -14.16 4.89
N THR A 230 -28.37 -14.93 4.78
CA THR A 230 -26.99 -14.39 4.75
C THR A 230 -26.79 -13.44 3.59
N LEU A 231 -27.20 -13.80 2.38
CA LEU A 231 -27.10 -12.92 1.20
C LEU A 231 -27.91 -11.63 1.35
N SER A 232 -29.10 -11.69 1.98
CA SER A 232 -29.90 -10.49 2.22
C SER A 232 -29.18 -9.49 3.12
N LYS A 233 -28.32 -9.95 4.01
CA LYS A 233 -27.48 -9.13 4.87
C LYS A 233 -26.26 -8.58 4.15
N LEU A 234 -25.61 -9.38 3.32
CA LEU A 234 -24.33 -9.02 2.69
C LEU A 234 -24.50 -8.11 1.47
N ILE A 235 -25.53 -8.35 0.63
CA ILE A 235 -25.74 -7.59 -0.60
C ILE A 235 -25.80 -6.07 -0.38
N PRO A 236 -26.52 -5.53 0.63
CA PRO A 236 -26.52 -4.09 0.91
C PRO A 236 -25.10 -3.55 1.17
N PHE A 237 -24.29 -4.25 1.95
CA PHE A 237 -22.92 -3.83 2.24
C PHE A 237 -22.01 -3.94 1.01
N TRP A 238 -22.22 -4.93 0.14
CA TRP A 238 -21.49 -5.02 -1.14
C TRP A 238 -21.74 -3.81 -2.03
N VAL A 239 -23.01 -3.43 -2.16
CA VAL A 239 -23.39 -2.23 -2.94
C VAL A 239 -22.80 -0.96 -2.32
N ILE A 240 -22.88 -0.82 -1.01
CA ILE A 240 -22.33 0.33 -0.28
C ILE A 240 -20.81 0.40 -0.47
N CYS A 241 -20.10 -0.72 -0.35
CA CYS A 241 -18.65 -0.77 -0.49
C CYS A 241 -18.19 -0.43 -1.93
N LEU A 242 -18.93 -0.90 -2.96
CA LEU A 242 -18.64 -0.52 -4.34
C LEU A 242 -18.91 0.97 -4.60
N LEU A 243 -19.96 1.54 -4.02
CA LEU A 243 -20.21 2.99 -4.09
C LEU A 243 -19.15 3.79 -3.35
N GLU A 244 -18.68 3.30 -2.21
CA GLU A 244 -17.57 3.89 -1.46
C GLU A 244 -16.27 3.89 -2.28
N LEU A 245 -15.95 2.76 -2.94
CA LEU A 245 -14.80 2.69 -3.83
C LEU A 245 -14.91 3.72 -4.96
N ALA A 246 -16.08 3.82 -5.62
CA ALA A 246 -16.32 4.82 -6.66
C ALA A 246 -16.15 6.25 -6.13
N LEU A 247 -16.63 6.54 -4.92
CA LEU A 247 -16.45 7.82 -4.26
C LEU A 247 -14.97 8.12 -4.02
N CYS A 248 -14.22 7.15 -3.46
CA CYS A 248 -12.79 7.31 -3.21
C CYS A 248 -11.98 7.53 -4.50
N MET A 249 -12.30 6.80 -5.58
CA MET A 249 -11.69 7.00 -6.89
C MET A 249 -11.98 8.40 -7.45
N THR A 250 -13.20 8.87 -7.30
CA THR A 250 -13.60 10.23 -7.71
C THR A 250 -12.85 11.29 -6.92
N LEU A 251 -12.72 11.11 -5.60
CA LEU A 251 -11.93 12.02 -4.74
C LEU A 251 -10.44 12.00 -5.11
N ALA A 252 -9.88 10.82 -5.40
CA ALA A 252 -8.49 10.69 -5.83
C ALA A 252 -8.24 11.48 -7.13
N LEU A 253 -9.18 11.44 -8.07
CA LEU A 253 -9.10 12.23 -9.30
C LEU A 253 -9.24 13.73 -9.04
N LEU A 254 -10.26 14.16 -8.28
CA LEU A 254 -10.59 15.59 -8.11
C LEU A 254 -9.61 16.33 -7.19
N VAL A 255 -9.13 15.68 -6.12
CA VAL A 255 -8.30 16.32 -5.09
C VAL A 255 -6.80 16.15 -5.38
N TYR A 256 -6.41 14.97 -5.86
CA TYR A 256 -5.00 14.62 -6.07
C TYR A 256 -4.59 14.57 -7.55
N GLY A 257 -5.56 14.75 -8.48
CA GLY A 257 -5.26 14.66 -9.91
C GLY A 257 -4.79 13.27 -10.35
N LEU A 258 -5.19 12.21 -9.63
CA LEU A 258 -4.79 10.82 -9.88
C LEU A 258 -5.86 10.09 -10.71
N PRO A 259 -5.75 10.09 -12.05
CA PRO A 259 -6.63 9.31 -12.89
C PRO A 259 -6.30 7.82 -12.79
N VAL A 260 -7.27 6.97 -13.04
CA VAL A 260 -7.06 5.53 -13.22
C VAL A 260 -6.36 5.30 -14.56
N ALA A 261 -5.17 4.72 -14.54
CA ALA A 261 -4.41 4.46 -15.77
C ALA A 261 -5.01 3.30 -16.61
N GLY A 262 -5.64 2.33 -15.95
CA GLY A 262 -6.19 1.14 -16.59
C GLY A 262 -7.73 1.09 -16.62
N SER A 263 -8.27 -0.12 -16.74
CA SER A 263 -9.71 -0.34 -16.80
C SER A 263 -10.37 -0.22 -15.43
N VAL A 264 -11.28 0.73 -15.27
CA VAL A 264 -12.14 0.87 -14.09
C VAL A 264 -12.95 -0.40 -13.83
N GLY A 265 -13.44 -1.05 -14.89
CA GLY A 265 -14.18 -2.32 -14.79
C GLY A 265 -13.35 -3.46 -14.19
N ALA A 266 -12.05 -3.52 -14.50
CA ALA A 266 -11.12 -4.47 -13.89
C ALA A 266 -11.02 -4.27 -12.38
N ILE A 267 -10.88 -3.02 -11.93
CA ILE A 267 -10.84 -2.69 -10.50
C ILE A 267 -12.13 -3.12 -9.80
N PHE A 268 -13.31 -2.81 -10.38
CA PHE A 268 -14.59 -3.20 -9.80
C PHE A 268 -14.81 -4.70 -9.76
N LEU A 269 -14.28 -5.46 -10.74
CA LEU A 269 -14.31 -6.92 -10.72
C LEU A 269 -13.47 -7.48 -9.57
N ALA A 270 -12.24 -7.00 -9.40
CA ALA A 270 -11.38 -7.38 -8.28
C ALA A 270 -12.01 -6.98 -6.93
N ALA A 271 -12.56 -5.77 -6.86
CA ALA A 271 -13.27 -5.27 -5.69
C ALA A 271 -14.45 -6.17 -5.29
N LEU A 272 -15.25 -6.60 -6.25
CA LEU A 272 -16.39 -7.50 -5.98
C LEU A 272 -15.91 -8.84 -5.39
N LEU A 273 -14.88 -9.46 -5.99
CA LEU A 273 -14.29 -10.69 -5.45
C LEU A 273 -13.75 -10.49 -4.04
N PHE A 274 -13.04 -9.39 -3.82
CA PHE A 274 -12.46 -9.06 -2.53
C PHE A 274 -13.51 -8.79 -1.44
N ILE A 275 -14.60 -8.08 -1.77
CA ILE A 275 -15.71 -7.83 -0.85
C ILE A 275 -16.40 -9.14 -0.47
N ILE A 276 -16.57 -10.08 -1.41
CA ILE A 276 -17.12 -11.42 -1.11
C ILE A 276 -16.22 -12.14 -0.09
N ILE A 277 -14.89 -12.08 -0.25
CA ILE A 277 -13.95 -12.68 0.69
C ILE A 277 -14.09 -12.04 2.07
N MET A 278 -14.01 -10.71 2.13
CA MET A 278 -14.03 -9.97 3.39
C MET A 278 -15.34 -10.14 4.15
N SER A 279 -16.47 -10.09 3.46
CA SER A 279 -17.78 -10.34 4.06
C SER A 279 -17.94 -11.78 4.54
N SER A 280 -17.37 -12.75 3.81
CA SER A 280 -17.37 -14.16 4.25
C SER A 280 -16.55 -14.35 5.52
N ILE A 281 -15.37 -13.74 5.62
CA ILE A 281 -14.56 -13.72 6.85
C ILE A 281 -15.37 -13.06 7.99
N GLY A 282 -16.05 -11.95 7.72
CA GLY A 282 -16.93 -11.29 8.68
C GLY A 282 -18.04 -12.20 9.21
N VAL A 283 -18.70 -12.96 8.32
CA VAL A 283 -19.73 -13.94 8.69
C VAL A 283 -19.14 -15.08 9.56
N ILE A 284 -17.97 -15.61 9.20
CA ILE A 284 -17.29 -16.66 9.97
C ILE A 284 -17.01 -16.16 11.40
N ILE A 285 -16.44 -14.96 11.53
CA ILE A 285 -16.14 -14.36 12.84
C ILE A 285 -17.43 -14.13 13.64
N ALA A 286 -18.48 -13.59 13.01
CA ALA A 286 -19.77 -13.35 13.66
C ALA A 286 -20.41 -14.66 14.17
N ASN A 287 -20.24 -15.76 13.43
CA ASN A 287 -20.75 -17.07 13.87
C ASN A 287 -19.96 -17.64 15.05
N LEU A 288 -18.66 -17.36 15.14
CA LEU A 288 -17.78 -17.81 16.22
C LEU A 288 -17.90 -16.92 17.47
N SER A 289 -18.41 -15.71 17.34
CA SER A 289 -18.52 -14.73 18.42
C SER A 289 -19.92 -14.76 19.02
N ASP A 290 -20.03 -14.56 20.33
CA ASP A 290 -21.31 -14.45 21.02
C ASP A 290 -21.70 -13.00 21.33
N THR A 291 -20.71 -12.09 21.40
CA THR A 291 -20.93 -10.68 21.71
C THR A 291 -20.35 -9.75 20.65
N MET A 292 -20.92 -8.54 20.55
CA MET A 292 -20.43 -7.50 19.66
C MET A 292 -18.97 -7.12 20.02
N GLN A 293 -18.64 -7.04 21.30
CA GLN A 293 -17.29 -6.72 21.74
C GLN A 293 -16.26 -7.77 21.27
N GLN A 294 -16.59 -9.05 21.42
CA GLN A 294 -15.74 -10.15 20.96
C GLN A 294 -15.50 -10.07 19.45
N THR A 295 -16.56 -9.84 18.69
CA THR A 295 -16.47 -9.65 17.22
C THR A 295 -15.59 -8.46 16.87
N MET A 296 -15.73 -7.33 17.56
CA MET A 296 -14.92 -6.14 17.34
C MET A 296 -13.43 -6.44 17.53
N PHE A 297 -13.04 -7.10 18.62
CA PHE A 297 -11.64 -7.44 18.88
C PHE A 297 -11.07 -8.42 17.85
N LEU A 298 -11.82 -9.45 17.48
CA LEU A 298 -11.36 -10.43 16.49
C LEU A 298 -11.22 -9.78 15.11
N MET A 299 -12.19 -8.98 14.69
CA MET A 299 -12.13 -8.26 13.41
C MET A 299 -11.02 -7.22 13.40
N LEU A 300 -10.81 -6.49 14.51
CA LEU A 300 -9.70 -5.54 14.64
C LEU A 300 -8.35 -6.23 14.47
N PHE A 301 -8.17 -7.38 15.09
CA PHE A 301 -6.95 -8.19 14.95
C PHE A 301 -6.71 -8.61 13.50
N ILE A 302 -7.75 -9.07 12.80
CA ILE A 302 -7.66 -9.44 11.38
C ILE A 302 -7.34 -8.24 10.51
N VAL A 303 -8.03 -7.11 10.72
CA VAL A 303 -7.80 -5.87 9.96
C VAL A 303 -6.37 -5.38 10.14
N LEU A 304 -5.87 -5.33 11.37
CA LEU A 304 -4.49 -4.92 11.66
C LEU A 304 -3.47 -5.89 11.03
N SER A 305 -3.72 -7.20 11.14
CA SER A 305 -2.86 -8.21 10.51
C SER A 305 -2.82 -8.03 8.97
N PHE A 306 -3.95 -7.76 8.35
CA PHE A 306 -4.03 -7.51 6.91
C PHE A 306 -3.31 -6.22 6.51
N ILE A 307 -3.44 -5.14 7.26
CA ILE A 307 -2.76 -3.88 7.00
C ILE A 307 -1.23 -4.05 7.08
N LEU A 308 -0.74 -4.77 8.09
CA LEU A 308 0.70 -4.93 8.32
C LEU A 308 1.34 -5.94 7.35
N LEU A 309 0.65 -7.05 7.05
CA LEU A 309 1.25 -8.20 6.35
C LEU A 309 0.92 -8.25 4.86
N SER A 310 -0.07 -7.51 4.36
CA SER A 310 -0.52 -7.63 2.95
C SER A 310 0.25 -6.79 1.94
N GLY A 311 1.27 -6.06 2.35
CA GLY A 311 1.97 -5.13 1.47
C GLY A 311 1.28 -3.77 1.31
N LEU A 312 0.23 -3.47 2.11
CA LEU A 312 -0.45 -2.18 2.08
C LEU A 312 0.45 -1.03 2.49
N MET A 313 1.14 -1.19 3.63
CA MET A 313 1.99 -0.14 4.22
C MET A 313 3.46 -0.30 3.82
N THR A 314 3.98 -1.51 3.87
CA THR A 314 5.37 -1.85 3.56
C THR A 314 5.44 -2.77 2.36
N PRO A 315 6.34 -2.52 1.39
CA PRO A 315 6.58 -3.43 0.26
C PRO A 315 6.90 -4.85 0.75
N ILE A 316 6.32 -5.87 0.12
CA ILE A 316 6.49 -7.27 0.52
C ILE A 316 7.97 -7.69 0.38
N GLU A 317 8.65 -7.15 -0.63
CA GLU A 317 10.07 -7.42 -0.93
C GLU A 317 11.01 -7.00 0.21
N SER A 318 10.60 -6.01 1.02
CA SER A 318 11.36 -5.55 2.19
C SER A 318 11.16 -6.42 3.43
N MET A 319 10.22 -7.37 3.40
CA MET A 319 9.92 -8.24 4.53
C MET A 319 10.87 -9.46 4.58
N PRO A 320 11.08 -10.07 5.76
CA PRO A 320 11.81 -11.34 5.86
C PRO A 320 11.17 -12.44 5.00
N LEU A 321 11.97 -13.37 4.47
CA LEU A 321 11.51 -14.42 3.55
C LEU A 321 10.33 -15.25 4.09
N TRP A 322 10.33 -15.60 5.38
CA TRP A 322 9.21 -16.34 5.98
C TRP A 322 7.90 -15.54 5.96
N THR A 323 7.97 -14.23 6.15
CA THR A 323 6.80 -13.34 6.06
C THR A 323 6.30 -13.24 4.62
N GLN A 324 7.20 -13.14 3.63
CA GLN A 324 6.83 -13.12 2.22
C GLN A 324 6.05 -14.37 1.80
N HIS A 325 6.40 -15.54 2.32
CA HIS A 325 5.62 -16.76 2.07
C HIS A 325 4.24 -16.70 2.74
N PHE A 326 4.17 -16.13 3.94
CA PHE A 326 2.90 -15.98 4.66
C PHE A 326 1.95 -14.98 3.98
N THR A 327 2.47 -13.89 3.42
CA THR A 327 1.65 -12.88 2.72
C THR A 327 0.89 -13.48 1.53
N ARG A 328 1.43 -14.49 0.85
CA ARG A 328 0.76 -15.20 -0.26
C ARG A 328 -0.51 -15.93 0.17
N LEU A 329 -0.69 -16.19 1.44
CA LEU A 329 -1.91 -16.80 2.01
C LEU A 329 -2.97 -15.75 2.36
N LEU A 330 -2.66 -14.47 2.20
CA LEU A 330 -3.55 -13.38 2.57
C LEU A 330 -4.24 -12.79 1.33
N PRO A 331 -5.59 -12.81 1.28
CA PRO A 331 -6.34 -12.25 0.14
C PRO A 331 -6.05 -10.78 -0.17
N PRO A 332 -5.83 -9.89 0.85
CA PRO A 332 -5.51 -8.49 0.56
C PRO A 332 -4.24 -8.28 -0.25
N THR A 333 -3.27 -9.19 -0.19
CA THR A 333 -2.03 -9.13 -0.97
C THR A 333 -2.32 -9.05 -2.47
N TYR A 334 -3.18 -9.92 -2.98
CA TYR A 334 -3.57 -9.94 -4.39
C TYR A 334 -4.41 -8.73 -4.78
N MET A 335 -5.26 -8.24 -3.85
CA MET A 335 -6.02 -7.01 -4.10
C MET A 335 -5.11 -5.78 -4.20
N VAL A 336 -4.05 -5.71 -3.37
CA VAL A 336 -3.04 -4.65 -3.42
C VAL A 336 -2.30 -4.68 -4.75
N GLU A 337 -1.88 -5.86 -5.18
CA GLU A 337 -1.19 -6.07 -6.46
C GLU A 337 -2.06 -5.61 -7.63
N ILE A 338 -3.31 -6.10 -7.73
CA ILE A 338 -4.24 -5.71 -8.78
C ILE A 338 -4.52 -4.20 -8.74
N MET A 339 -4.83 -3.66 -7.56
CA MET A 339 -5.15 -2.25 -7.43
C MET A 339 -4.00 -1.37 -7.90
N ARG A 340 -2.77 -1.65 -7.46
CA ARG A 340 -1.60 -0.87 -7.88
C ARG A 340 -1.28 -1.06 -9.37
N ALA A 341 -1.35 -2.29 -9.86
CA ALA A 341 -1.04 -2.59 -11.25
C ALA A 341 -2.05 -1.93 -12.21
N VAL A 342 -3.36 -2.05 -11.95
CA VAL A 342 -4.39 -1.48 -12.81
C VAL A 342 -4.50 0.04 -12.61
N TYR A 343 -4.51 0.51 -11.35
CA TYR A 343 -4.72 1.93 -11.05
C TYR A 343 -3.56 2.81 -11.50
N LEU A 344 -2.30 2.38 -11.25
CA LEU A 344 -1.09 3.18 -11.49
C LEU A 344 -0.40 2.85 -12.81
N ARG A 345 -0.38 1.56 -13.21
CA ARG A 345 0.38 1.08 -14.38
C ARG A 345 -0.49 0.88 -15.62
N GLY A 346 -1.83 0.77 -15.44
CA GLY A 346 -2.72 0.48 -16.56
C GLY A 346 -2.69 -0.97 -17.03
N THR A 347 -2.15 -1.88 -16.21
CA THR A 347 -2.01 -3.31 -16.53
C THR A 347 -3.36 -3.96 -16.84
N THR A 348 -3.42 -4.86 -17.81
CA THR A 348 -4.64 -5.54 -18.23
C THR A 348 -5.00 -6.72 -17.32
N VAL A 349 -6.28 -7.14 -17.33
CA VAL A 349 -6.75 -8.32 -16.58
C VAL A 349 -6.03 -9.60 -17.01
N ALA A 350 -5.67 -9.71 -18.28
CA ALA A 350 -4.98 -10.88 -18.82
C ALA A 350 -3.57 -11.04 -18.23
N GLU A 351 -2.85 -9.94 -18.04
CA GLU A 351 -1.51 -9.92 -17.42
C GLU A 351 -1.56 -10.23 -15.91
N LEU A 352 -2.68 -9.97 -15.25
CA LEU A 352 -2.90 -10.22 -13.82
C LEU A 352 -3.76 -11.47 -13.56
N SER A 353 -3.83 -12.39 -14.52
CA SER A 353 -4.66 -13.60 -14.43
C SER A 353 -4.44 -14.38 -13.14
N ASP A 354 -3.18 -14.52 -12.71
CA ASP A 354 -2.84 -15.29 -11.51
C ASP A 354 -3.42 -14.66 -10.23
N SER A 355 -3.37 -13.33 -10.11
CA SER A 355 -3.92 -12.62 -8.96
C SER A 355 -5.45 -12.64 -8.95
N TYR A 356 -6.09 -12.55 -10.13
CA TYR A 356 -7.56 -12.72 -10.23
C TYR A 356 -8.01 -14.15 -9.94
N LEU A 357 -7.27 -15.16 -10.40
CA LEU A 357 -7.52 -16.57 -10.10
C LEU A 357 -7.37 -16.84 -8.59
N ALA A 358 -6.32 -16.30 -7.97
CA ALA A 358 -6.13 -16.41 -6.53
C ALA A 358 -7.30 -15.77 -5.75
N LEU A 359 -7.72 -14.55 -6.10
CA LEU A 359 -8.88 -13.92 -5.46
C LEU A 359 -10.15 -14.73 -5.67
N THR A 360 -10.35 -15.30 -6.85
CA THR A 360 -11.52 -16.15 -7.13
C THR A 360 -11.50 -17.42 -6.29
N ALA A 361 -10.34 -18.07 -6.17
CA ALA A 361 -10.17 -19.25 -5.33
C ALA A 361 -10.44 -18.94 -3.85
N PHE A 362 -9.92 -17.80 -3.35
CA PHE A 362 -10.22 -17.34 -2.00
C PHE A 362 -11.71 -17.02 -1.80
N ALA A 363 -12.35 -16.35 -2.77
CA ALA A 363 -13.78 -16.03 -2.70
C ALA A 363 -14.63 -17.30 -2.59
N LEU A 364 -14.36 -18.31 -3.39
CA LEU A 364 -15.06 -19.59 -3.34
C LEU A 364 -14.79 -20.31 -2.00
N THR A 365 -13.54 -20.35 -1.55
CA THR A 365 -13.15 -21.01 -0.31
C THR A 365 -13.81 -20.37 0.91
N PHE A 366 -13.70 -19.05 1.06
CA PHE A 366 -14.28 -18.36 2.21
C PHE A 366 -15.80 -18.32 2.17
N ALA A 367 -16.43 -18.19 1.00
CA ALA A 367 -17.88 -18.23 0.86
C ALA A 367 -18.44 -19.62 1.24
N THR A 368 -17.76 -20.70 0.85
CA THR A 368 -18.14 -22.06 1.25
C THR A 368 -17.95 -22.28 2.76
N LEU A 369 -16.82 -21.86 3.32
CA LEU A 369 -16.57 -21.92 4.77
C LEU A 369 -17.62 -21.14 5.58
N ALA A 370 -17.95 -19.91 5.13
CA ALA A 370 -18.99 -19.10 5.77
C ALA A 370 -20.35 -19.82 5.76
N SER A 371 -20.68 -20.46 4.63
CA SER A 371 -21.93 -21.24 4.51
C SER A 371 -21.98 -22.43 5.46
N PHE A 372 -20.86 -23.14 5.67
CA PHE A 372 -20.78 -24.28 6.61
C PHE A 372 -20.76 -23.84 8.07
N THR A 373 -20.15 -22.69 8.38
CA THR A 373 -20.04 -22.20 9.76
C THR A 373 -21.39 -21.72 10.31
N TYR A 374 -22.31 -21.31 9.42
CA TYR A 374 -23.65 -20.91 9.84
C TYR A 374 -24.50 -22.14 10.26
N ARG A 375 -24.48 -22.50 11.54
CA ARG A 375 -25.36 -23.53 12.10
C ARG A 375 -26.63 -22.90 12.69
N LYS A 376 -27.80 -23.39 12.25
CA LYS A 376 -29.02 -23.16 13.03
C LYS A 376 -28.83 -23.89 14.36
N ARG A 377 -28.73 -23.18 15.47
CA ARG A 377 -28.93 -23.79 16.78
C ARG A 377 -30.41 -24.12 16.86
N GLY A 378 -30.75 -25.41 16.72
CA GLY A 378 -32.07 -26.00 17.02
C GLY A 378 -32.25 -26.07 18.50
#